data_b6930639cfffea592ea871d0d982f961
#
_entry.id   b6930639cfffea592ea871d0d982f961
#
_cell.length_a   1.000
_cell.length_b   1.000
_cell.length_c   1.000
_cell.angle_alpha   90.00
_cell.angle_beta   90.00
_cell.angle_gamma   90.00
#
_symmetry.space_group_name_H-M   'P 1'
#
loop_
_entity.id
_entity.type
_entity.pdbx_description
1 polymer ?
#
loop_
_entity_poly.entity_id
_entity_poly.type
_entity_poly.pdbx_seq_one_letter_code
_entity_poly.pdbx_strand_id
1 'polypeptide(L)'
;YLDMQGLTFQVKSHKTDPVDQDMMYKNLMTQVGPDEWSTDFSIAGFNNNESSNYLNWSREYQPGYMFRNLGNDKIFYNDQIIRLLQNYRSAYMQLAVTYYMDYQKEKNKKSPDENFLSDVSNKAVSVLDQMRFNIPELTIPITSEDLHYQVARLYGDLGRKESMKNILDELILLEGLSPNDRVEYANVYFRELNDEEKSIEILTNMKNNFLKMEDMIKIKGFSNNLISRNIWNTWQKAYPDIVSSLVYIYNATNQKLEAEGVLVDWISRFPNDNNAKQMLEDLRIKN
;
A
#
# COMPACT_ATOMS: atom_id res chain seq x y z
N TYR A 1 3.73 19.89 23.51
CA TYR A 1 3.10 19.28 22.33
C TYR A 1 4.05 19.37 21.14
N LEU A 2 3.90 18.49 20.17
CA LEU A 2 4.72 18.43 18.96
C LEU A 2 3.78 18.48 17.75
N ASP A 3 4.10 19.32 16.77
CA ASP A 3 3.47 19.28 15.45
C ASP A 3 4.52 18.97 14.37
N MET A 4 4.16 18.17 13.41
CA MET A 4 5.05 17.74 12.34
C MET A 4 4.98 18.75 11.19
N GLN A 5 6.16 19.23 10.76
CA GLN A 5 6.29 20.24 9.71
C GLN A 5 7.10 19.75 8.49
N GLY A 6 7.14 18.46 8.28
CA GLY A 6 7.94 17.78 7.27
C GLY A 6 8.68 16.62 7.91
N LEU A 7 10.01 16.59 7.87
CA LEU A 7 10.81 15.58 8.59
C LEU A 7 11.10 15.93 10.04
N THR A 8 10.73 17.13 10.47
CA THR A 8 11.01 17.66 11.80
C THR A 8 9.73 18.01 12.53
N PHE A 9 9.83 18.09 13.86
CA PHE A 9 8.75 18.48 14.72
C PHE A 9 9.03 19.82 15.36
N GLN A 10 8.03 20.69 15.42
CA GLN A 10 8.08 21.91 16.20
C GLN A 10 7.49 21.67 17.59
N VAL A 11 8.19 22.14 18.64
CA VAL A 11 7.67 22.11 20.01
C VAL A 11 6.71 23.28 20.20
N LYS A 12 5.48 22.97 20.62
CA LYS A 12 4.45 23.98 20.93
C LYS A 12 4.16 24.01 22.44
N SER A 13 3.88 25.20 22.96
CA SER A 13 3.50 25.39 24.36
C SER A 13 2.05 25.02 24.69
N HIS A 14 1.23 24.81 23.67
CA HIS A 14 -0.19 24.45 23.77
C HIS A 14 -0.52 23.25 22.87
N LYS A 15 -1.67 22.63 23.12
CA LYS A 15 -2.15 21.49 22.32
C LYS A 15 -2.43 21.96 20.89
N THR A 16 -1.81 21.30 19.93
CA THR A 16 -2.01 21.49 18.49
C THR A 16 -2.40 20.16 17.85
N ASP A 17 -2.84 20.20 16.61
CA ASP A 17 -2.90 19.01 15.79
C ASP A 17 -1.50 18.41 15.60
N PRO A 18 -1.38 17.08 15.53
CA PRO A 18 -0.06 16.43 15.43
C PRO A 18 0.66 16.73 14.11
N VAL A 19 -0.03 17.25 13.11
CA VAL A 19 0.48 17.62 11.79
C VAL A 19 0.11 19.05 11.47
N ASP A 20 1.09 19.90 11.20
CA ASP A 20 0.89 21.22 10.61
C ASP A 20 0.73 21.06 9.10
N GLN A 21 -0.52 20.92 8.64
CA GLN A 21 -0.85 20.62 7.24
C GLN A 21 -0.25 21.63 6.26
N ASP A 22 -0.33 22.92 6.58
CA ASP A 22 0.14 23.98 5.70
C ASP A 22 1.65 23.99 5.55
N MET A 23 2.37 23.83 6.66
CA MET A 23 3.83 23.76 6.65
C MET A 23 4.33 22.46 6.02
N MET A 24 3.69 21.34 6.32
CA MET A 24 4.05 20.06 5.68
C MET A 24 3.80 20.11 4.18
N TYR A 25 2.64 20.64 3.76
CA TYR A 25 2.35 20.78 2.34
C TYR A 25 3.38 21.67 1.64
N LYS A 26 3.70 22.81 2.20
CA LYS A 26 4.77 23.67 1.68
C LYS A 26 6.10 22.93 1.55
N ASN A 27 6.49 22.22 2.60
CA ASN A 27 7.79 21.54 2.63
C ASN A 27 7.89 20.36 1.66
N LEU A 28 6.82 19.58 1.53
CA LEU A 28 6.85 18.35 0.74
C LEU A 28 6.50 18.58 -0.72
N MET A 29 5.64 19.58 -1.02
CA MET A 29 5.11 19.80 -2.37
C MET A 29 5.85 20.88 -3.14
N THR A 30 6.66 21.74 -2.49
CA THR A 30 7.50 22.68 -3.21
C THR A 30 8.64 21.95 -3.90
N GLN A 31 8.71 22.07 -5.22
CA GLN A 31 9.82 21.55 -5.99
C GLN A 31 10.94 22.59 -6.01
N VAL A 32 12.11 22.17 -5.57
CA VAL A 32 13.32 23.01 -5.58
C VAL A 32 14.20 22.58 -6.73
N GLY A 33 14.42 23.47 -7.70
CA GLY A 33 15.31 23.24 -8.81
C GLY A 33 16.78 23.17 -8.36
N PRO A 34 17.63 22.44 -9.10
CA PRO A 34 19.05 22.31 -8.76
C PRO A 34 19.79 23.66 -8.72
N ASP A 35 19.35 24.62 -9.52
CA ASP A 35 20.00 25.94 -9.61
C ASP A 35 19.55 26.89 -8.47
N GLU A 36 18.35 26.76 -7.97
CA GLU A 36 17.83 27.57 -6.86
C GLU A 36 18.52 27.25 -5.53
N TRP A 37 18.96 26.01 -5.34
CA TRP A 37 19.70 25.61 -4.15
C TRP A 37 21.18 25.91 -4.23
N SER A 38 21.77 25.93 -5.43
CA SER A 38 23.19 26.16 -5.61
C SER A 38 23.62 27.59 -5.26
N THR A 39 22.75 28.57 -5.44
CA THR A 39 23.04 29.96 -5.17
C THR A 39 22.98 30.31 -3.68
N ASP A 40 22.08 29.68 -2.94
CA ASP A 40 21.89 30.00 -1.51
C ASP A 40 22.78 29.16 -0.58
N PHE A 41 23.08 27.94 -0.95
CA PHE A 41 23.92 27.06 -0.11
C PHE A 41 25.39 27.47 -0.08
N SER A 42 25.88 28.06 -1.15
CA SER A 42 27.29 28.57 -1.21
C SER A 42 27.52 29.80 -0.36
N ILE A 43 26.45 30.54 -0.05
CA ILE A 43 26.58 31.86 0.62
C ILE A 43 26.39 31.74 2.12
N ALA A 44 25.74 30.73 2.57
CA ALA A 44 25.19 30.72 3.90
C ALA A 44 26.12 30.23 5.01
N GLY A 45 27.30 30.48 5.00
CA GLY A 45 28.07 30.24 6.19
C GLY A 45 29.53 29.85 5.98
N PHE A 46 29.97 29.84 4.77
CA PHE A 46 31.33 29.53 4.42
C PHE A 46 32.00 30.63 3.60
N ASN A 47 31.58 31.86 3.76
CA ASN A 47 32.42 32.99 3.37
C ASN A 47 33.48 33.12 4.43
N ASN A 48 34.68 32.67 4.12
CA ASN A 48 35.85 32.61 4.99
C ASN A 48 36.31 33.97 5.55
N ASN A 49 35.62 35.06 5.29
CA ASN A 49 36.02 36.40 5.67
C ASN A 49 35.19 37.05 6.79
N GLU A 50 34.13 36.40 7.28
CA GLU A 50 33.37 36.96 8.40
C GLU A 50 33.13 35.89 9.48
N SER A 51 34.13 35.74 10.32
CA SER A 51 34.12 34.84 11.48
C SER A 51 33.14 35.22 12.61
N SER A 52 32.34 36.24 12.43
CA SER A 52 31.42 36.77 13.45
C SER A 52 29.92 36.40 13.27
N ASN A 53 29.55 35.76 12.20
CA ASN A 53 28.10 35.57 11.88
C ASN A 53 27.53 34.19 12.11
N TYR A 54 28.14 33.36 12.95
CA TYR A 54 27.54 32.08 13.39
C TYR A 54 26.22 32.27 14.17
N LEU A 55 25.86 33.46 14.56
CA LEU A 55 24.64 33.77 15.33
C LEU A 55 23.55 34.47 14.53
N ASN A 56 23.82 34.91 13.32
CA ASN A 56 22.77 35.50 12.45
C ASN A 56 22.20 34.48 11.45
N TRP A 57 21.62 33.47 11.98
CA TRP A 57 20.86 32.47 11.21
C TRP A 57 19.42 32.95 10.94
N SER A 58 19.20 34.21 10.70
CA SER A 58 17.91 34.70 10.20
C SER A 58 17.84 34.50 8.68
N ARG A 59 17.85 33.25 8.25
CA ARG A 59 17.46 32.95 6.89
C ARG A 59 15.95 33.01 6.78
N GLU A 60 15.48 33.65 5.74
CA GLU A 60 14.13 33.43 5.29
C GLU A 60 13.96 31.92 5.09
N TYR A 61 12.94 31.38 5.71
CA TYR A 61 12.58 29.98 5.55
C TYR A 61 12.23 29.70 4.08
N GLN A 62 12.99 28.81 3.45
CA GLN A 62 12.71 28.33 2.11
C GLN A 62 12.10 26.95 2.21
N PRO A 63 10.84 26.76 1.80
CA PRO A 63 10.20 25.45 1.80
C PRO A 63 10.76 24.56 0.70
N GLY A 64 10.66 23.26 0.88
CA GLY A 64 10.97 22.25 -0.12
C GLY A 64 12.16 21.37 0.22
N TYR A 65 12.16 20.21 -0.42
CA TYR A 65 13.28 19.25 -0.37
C TYR A 65 13.79 19.00 -1.79
N MET A 66 15.10 18.84 -1.90
CA MET A 66 15.71 18.51 -3.19
C MET A 66 15.91 17.01 -3.32
N PHE A 67 15.19 16.41 -4.27
CA PHE A 67 15.36 15.01 -4.66
C PHE A 67 16.16 14.94 -5.97
N ARG A 68 17.41 14.48 -5.88
CA ARG A 68 18.28 14.37 -7.06
C ARG A 68 18.54 12.91 -7.42
N ASN A 69 18.36 12.58 -8.69
CA ASN A 69 18.74 11.30 -9.29
C ASN A 69 18.09 10.04 -8.67
N LEU A 70 17.06 10.18 -7.83
CA LEU A 70 16.43 9.02 -7.19
C LEU A 70 15.73 8.08 -8.19
N GLY A 71 15.37 8.59 -9.38
CA GLY A 71 14.84 7.77 -10.48
C GLY A 71 15.90 7.16 -11.40
N ASN A 72 17.19 7.31 -11.11
CA ASN A 72 18.25 6.78 -11.95
C ASN A 72 18.61 5.34 -11.51
N ASP A 73 18.21 4.36 -12.31
CA ASP A 73 18.45 2.93 -12.10
C ASP A 73 19.93 2.50 -12.14
N LYS A 74 20.83 3.38 -12.63
CA LYS A 74 22.27 3.15 -12.66
C LYS A 74 22.97 3.53 -11.37
N ILE A 75 22.26 4.16 -10.42
CA ILE A 75 22.80 4.55 -9.13
C ILE A 75 22.46 3.47 -8.10
N PHE A 76 23.49 2.97 -7.43
CA PHE A 76 23.33 2.07 -6.30
C PHE A 76 23.05 2.85 -5.02
N TYR A 77 21.94 2.54 -4.37
CA TYR A 77 21.61 3.06 -3.04
C TYR A 77 21.82 1.96 -2.00
N ASN A 78 22.64 2.24 -1.00
CA ASN A 78 22.83 1.29 0.10
C ASN A 78 21.61 1.31 1.04
N ASP A 79 21.52 0.28 1.90
CA ASP A 79 20.39 0.11 2.82
C ASP A 79 20.17 1.28 3.76
N GLN A 80 21.22 2.01 4.14
CA GLN A 80 21.11 3.18 5.02
C GLN A 80 20.43 4.34 4.29
N ILE A 81 20.80 4.59 3.03
CA ILE A 81 20.17 5.61 2.19
C ILE A 81 18.70 5.24 1.95
N ILE A 82 18.42 3.97 1.61
CA ILE A 82 17.05 3.50 1.43
C ILE A 82 16.22 3.74 2.70
N ARG A 83 16.76 3.41 3.88
CA ARG A 83 16.07 3.65 5.18
C ARG A 83 15.82 5.13 5.45
N LEU A 84 16.77 6.01 5.14
CA LEU A 84 16.59 7.46 5.30
C LEU A 84 15.47 7.97 4.38
N LEU A 85 15.40 7.47 3.15
CA LEU A 85 14.36 7.85 2.19
C LEU A 85 12.96 7.36 2.60
N GLN A 86 12.86 6.27 3.39
CA GLN A 86 11.58 5.88 3.98
C GLN A 86 11.02 6.93 4.95
N ASN A 87 11.87 7.73 5.62
CA ASN A 87 11.39 8.82 6.48
C ASN A 87 10.66 9.90 5.67
N TYR A 88 11.14 10.19 4.47
CA TYR A 88 10.43 11.11 3.56
C TYR A 88 9.09 10.53 3.14
N ARG A 89 9.04 9.24 2.77
CA ARG A 89 7.76 8.57 2.48
C ARG A 89 6.79 8.65 3.65
N SER A 90 7.28 8.41 4.87
CA SER A 90 6.45 8.50 6.08
C SER A 90 5.88 9.90 6.27
N ALA A 91 6.64 10.95 5.96
CA ALA A 91 6.14 12.33 6.02
C ALA A 91 5.03 12.58 4.97
N TYR A 92 5.24 12.16 3.72
CA TYR A 92 4.20 12.23 2.69
C TYR A 92 2.94 11.46 3.09
N MET A 93 3.11 10.23 3.59
CA MET A 93 2.00 9.40 4.03
C MET A 93 1.22 10.03 5.17
N GLN A 94 1.90 10.62 6.16
CA GLN A 94 1.21 11.31 7.26
C GLN A 94 0.37 12.49 6.76
N LEU A 95 0.90 13.29 5.85
CA LEU A 95 0.15 14.40 5.25
C LEU A 95 -1.05 13.89 4.43
N ALA A 96 -0.85 12.86 3.59
CA ALA A 96 -1.94 12.27 2.80
C ALA A 96 -3.04 11.69 3.69
N VAL A 97 -2.67 10.96 4.75
CA VAL A 97 -3.61 10.41 5.73
C VAL A 97 -4.36 11.52 6.47
N THR A 98 -3.71 12.63 6.79
CA THR A 98 -4.37 13.76 7.46
C THR A 98 -5.46 14.38 6.56
N TYR A 99 -5.17 14.60 5.28
CA TYR A 99 -6.19 15.03 4.32
C TYR A 99 -7.30 13.99 4.13
N TYR A 100 -6.94 12.70 4.08
CA TYR A 100 -7.92 11.63 4.01
C TYR A 100 -8.84 11.59 5.24
N MET A 101 -8.29 11.82 6.44
CA MET A 101 -9.10 11.91 7.67
C MET A 101 -10.08 13.10 7.61
N ASP A 102 -9.65 14.24 7.08
CA ASP A 102 -10.53 15.38 6.90
C ASP A 102 -11.62 15.12 5.85
N TYR A 103 -11.26 14.44 4.74
CA TYR A 103 -12.22 13.92 3.77
C TYR A 103 -13.26 13.00 4.42
N GLN A 104 -12.85 12.04 5.24
CA GLN A 104 -13.76 11.11 5.91
C GLN A 104 -14.68 11.84 6.92
N LYS A 105 -14.14 12.76 7.69
CA LYS A 105 -14.94 13.58 8.64
C LYS A 105 -16.01 14.37 7.91
N GLU A 106 -15.66 15.00 6.79
CA GLU A 106 -16.62 15.79 5.99
C GLU A 106 -17.68 14.88 5.35
N LYS A 107 -17.27 13.79 4.72
CA LYS A 107 -18.15 12.82 4.06
C LYS A 107 -19.21 12.22 5.00
N ASN A 108 -18.89 12.10 6.27
CA ASN A 108 -19.80 11.55 7.28
C ASN A 108 -20.76 12.58 7.88
N LYS A 109 -20.71 13.83 7.46
CA LYS A 109 -21.68 14.85 7.89
C LYS A 109 -23.05 14.65 7.24
N LYS A 110 -24.10 15.14 7.87
CA LYS A 110 -25.47 15.09 7.30
C LYS A 110 -25.62 15.87 6.00
N SER A 111 -24.81 16.92 5.81
CA SER A 111 -24.76 17.73 4.62
C SER A 111 -23.28 18.04 4.31
N PRO A 112 -22.61 17.13 3.60
CA PRO A 112 -21.21 17.33 3.23
C PRO A 112 -21.04 18.52 2.29
N ASP A 113 -19.90 19.21 2.43
CA ASP A 113 -19.47 20.22 1.46
C ASP A 113 -18.67 19.55 0.34
N GLU A 114 -19.29 19.42 -0.83
CA GLU A 114 -18.70 18.74 -1.99
C GLU A 114 -17.42 19.46 -2.50
N ASN A 115 -17.34 20.80 -2.36
CA ASN A 115 -16.15 21.54 -2.76
C ASN A 115 -14.99 21.23 -1.82
N PHE A 116 -15.25 21.17 -0.52
CA PHE A 116 -14.25 20.79 0.47
C PHE A 116 -13.81 19.33 0.28
N LEU A 117 -14.75 18.40 0.06
CA LEU A 117 -14.43 16.99 -0.23
C LEU A 117 -13.52 16.86 -1.45
N SER A 118 -13.84 17.58 -2.53
CA SER A 118 -13.02 17.59 -3.75
C SER A 118 -11.62 18.16 -3.50
N ASP A 119 -11.51 19.26 -2.76
CA ASP A 119 -10.21 19.91 -2.47
C ASP A 119 -9.31 18.99 -1.65
N VAL A 120 -9.79 18.46 -0.52
CA VAL A 120 -8.97 17.61 0.35
C VAL A 120 -8.64 16.26 -0.31
N SER A 121 -9.55 15.69 -1.10
CA SER A 121 -9.28 14.47 -1.88
C SER A 121 -8.18 14.73 -2.91
N ASN A 122 -8.25 15.80 -3.66
CA ASN A 122 -7.23 16.16 -4.66
C ASN A 122 -5.88 16.46 -4.00
N LYS A 123 -5.86 17.13 -2.83
CA LYS A 123 -4.63 17.35 -2.06
C LYS A 123 -4.01 16.04 -1.62
N ALA A 124 -4.80 15.12 -1.06
CA ALA A 124 -4.30 13.80 -0.64
C ALA A 124 -3.69 13.03 -1.82
N VAL A 125 -4.40 12.97 -2.95
CA VAL A 125 -3.90 12.32 -4.17
C VAL A 125 -2.62 12.97 -4.67
N SER A 126 -2.57 14.31 -4.75
CA SER A 126 -1.38 15.04 -5.20
C SER A 126 -0.16 14.76 -4.32
N VAL A 127 -0.37 14.62 -3.01
CA VAL A 127 0.70 14.28 -2.05
C VAL A 127 1.22 12.86 -2.31
N LEU A 128 0.34 11.89 -2.56
CA LEU A 128 0.73 10.51 -2.90
C LEU A 128 1.46 10.45 -4.24
N ASP A 129 0.95 11.14 -5.25
CA ASP A 129 1.58 11.20 -6.58
C ASP A 129 2.98 11.82 -6.50
N GLN A 130 3.12 12.93 -5.74
CA GLN A 130 4.40 13.59 -5.54
C GLN A 130 5.40 12.71 -4.76
N MET A 131 4.93 11.94 -3.78
CA MET A 131 5.73 10.94 -3.07
C MET A 131 6.32 9.91 -4.05
N ARG A 132 5.48 9.33 -4.89
CA ARG A 132 5.90 8.30 -5.86
C ARG A 132 6.80 8.89 -6.96
N PHE A 133 6.57 10.13 -7.36
CA PHE A 133 7.42 10.84 -8.32
C PHE A 133 8.81 11.13 -7.74
N ASN A 134 8.87 11.68 -6.52
CA ASN A 134 10.13 12.08 -5.89
C ASN A 134 10.96 10.89 -5.41
N ILE A 135 10.30 9.81 -5.00
CA ILE A 135 10.95 8.59 -4.45
C ILE A 135 10.40 7.38 -5.22
N PRO A 136 10.85 7.17 -6.46
CA PRO A 136 10.32 6.10 -7.32
C PRO A 136 10.58 4.72 -6.72
N GLU A 137 9.55 3.88 -6.73
CA GLU A 137 9.58 2.54 -6.13
C GLU A 137 10.53 1.59 -6.87
N LEU A 138 10.73 1.81 -8.18
CA LEU A 138 11.65 1.03 -9.00
C LEU A 138 13.11 1.12 -8.49
N THR A 139 13.53 2.29 -8.03
CA THR A 139 14.91 2.54 -7.57
C THR A 139 15.03 2.54 -6.06
N ILE A 140 14.00 2.97 -5.37
CA ILE A 140 13.90 3.01 -3.91
C ILE A 140 12.63 2.24 -3.51
N PRO A 141 12.68 0.93 -3.36
CA PRO A 141 11.49 0.13 -3.07
C PRO A 141 10.87 0.50 -1.72
N ILE A 142 9.56 0.34 -1.62
CA ILE A 142 8.87 0.38 -0.33
C ILE A 142 9.22 -0.93 0.39
N THR A 143 9.84 -0.82 1.56
CA THR A 143 10.34 -1.98 2.32
C THR A 143 9.26 -2.71 3.10
N SER A 144 8.09 -2.13 3.28
CA SER A 144 6.95 -2.70 4.00
C SER A 144 5.80 -2.97 3.03
N GLU A 145 5.42 -4.23 2.89
CA GLU A 145 4.24 -4.63 2.11
C GLU A 145 2.97 -3.95 2.62
N ASP A 146 2.81 -3.86 3.95
CA ASP A 146 1.67 -3.17 4.58
C ASP A 146 1.60 -1.69 4.17
N LEU A 147 2.74 -0.99 4.14
CA LEU A 147 2.78 0.40 3.71
C LEU A 147 2.40 0.53 2.23
N HIS A 148 2.91 -0.37 1.39
CA HIS A 148 2.62 -0.38 -0.04
C HIS A 148 1.12 -0.61 -0.29
N TYR A 149 0.53 -1.55 0.45
CA TYR A 149 -0.91 -1.79 0.41
C TYR A 149 -1.73 -0.61 0.95
N GLN A 150 -1.28 0.05 2.03
CA GLN A 150 -1.93 1.27 2.52
C GLN A 150 -1.96 2.39 1.48
N VAL A 151 -0.89 2.57 0.69
CA VAL A 151 -0.87 3.52 -0.43
C VAL A 151 -1.94 3.16 -1.47
N ALA A 152 -2.04 1.87 -1.84
CA ALA A 152 -3.08 1.38 -2.75
C ALA A 152 -4.49 1.67 -2.20
N ARG A 153 -4.73 1.37 -0.93
CA ARG A 153 -6.02 1.61 -0.26
C ARG A 153 -6.41 3.08 -0.25
N LEU A 154 -5.47 3.98 0.05
CA LEU A 154 -5.74 5.42 0.03
C LEU A 154 -6.16 5.90 -1.36
N TYR A 155 -5.49 5.46 -2.42
CA TYR A 155 -5.92 5.76 -3.78
C TYR A 155 -7.35 5.26 -4.06
N GLY A 156 -7.65 4.03 -3.69
CA GLY A 156 -8.98 3.44 -3.88
C GLY A 156 -10.08 4.22 -3.15
N ASP A 157 -9.86 4.52 -1.88
CA ASP A 157 -10.80 5.26 -1.02
C ASP A 157 -11.04 6.70 -1.50
N LEU A 158 -10.04 7.29 -2.17
CA LEU A 158 -10.11 8.60 -2.81
C LEU A 158 -10.62 8.53 -4.27
N GLY A 159 -11.10 7.36 -4.71
CA GLY A 159 -11.69 7.15 -6.03
C GLY A 159 -10.70 6.97 -7.18
N ARG A 160 -9.40 6.82 -6.90
CA ARG A 160 -8.34 6.61 -7.90
C ARG A 160 -8.10 5.12 -8.13
N LYS A 161 -9.12 4.43 -8.65
CA LYS A 161 -9.12 2.96 -8.83
C LYS A 161 -7.99 2.44 -9.72
N GLU A 162 -7.62 3.19 -10.75
CA GLU A 162 -6.52 2.81 -11.64
C GLU A 162 -5.16 2.82 -10.91
N SER A 163 -4.90 3.86 -10.12
CA SER A 163 -3.68 3.93 -9.30
C SER A 163 -3.63 2.80 -8.26
N MET A 164 -4.77 2.49 -7.63
CA MET A 164 -4.90 1.35 -6.73
C MET A 164 -4.59 0.03 -7.45
N LYS A 165 -5.18 -0.18 -8.63
CA LYS A 165 -4.95 -1.39 -9.44
C LYS A 165 -3.48 -1.57 -9.78
N ASN A 166 -2.82 -0.54 -10.28
CA ASN A 166 -1.41 -0.59 -10.64
C ASN A 166 -0.52 -1.03 -9.47
N ILE A 167 -0.78 -0.51 -8.28
CA ILE A 167 -0.03 -0.91 -7.08
C ILE A 167 -0.35 -2.36 -6.67
N LEU A 168 -1.61 -2.78 -6.75
CA LEU A 168 -1.98 -4.16 -6.46
C LEU A 168 -1.37 -5.14 -7.47
N ASP A 169 -1.27 -4.77 -8.75
CA ASP A 169 -0.60 -5.57 -9.77
C ASP A 169 0.90 -5.76 -9.45
N GLU A 170 1.56 -4.75 -8.89
CA GLU A 170 2.93 -4.86 -8.40
C GLU A 170 3.03 -5.74 -7.15
N LEU A 171 2.14 -5.53 -6.16
CA LEU A 171 2.12 -6.28 -4.90
C LEU A 171 1.91 -7.77 -5.10
N ILE A 172 1.00 -8.17 -5.99
CA ILE A 172 0.67 -9.58 -6.22
C ILE A 172 1.86 -10.38 -6.79
N LEU A 173 2.82 -9.71 -7.40
CA LEU A 173 4.03 -10.29 -7.98
C LEU A 173 5.17 -10.45 -6.97
N LEU A 174 5.05 -9.86 -5.76
CA LEU A 174 6.10 -9.96 -4.76
C LEU A 174 6.35 -11.41 -4.33
N GLU A 175 7.62 -11.78 -4.33
CA GLU A 175 8.07 -13.03 -3.75
C GLU A 175 7.91 -12.98 -2.22
N GLY A 176 7.32 -14.03 -1.64
CA GLY A 176 7.13 -14.10 -0.19
C GLY A 176 5.81 -13.54 0.32
N LEU A 177 5.00 -12.90 -0.52
CA LEU A 177 3.67 -12.46 -0.15
C LEU A 177 2.85 -13.60 0.47
N SER A 178 2.26 -13.34 1.64
CA SER A 178 1.51 -14.37 2.36
C SER A 178 0.27 -14.82 1.57
N PRO A 179 -0.17 -16.08 1.73
CA PRO A 179 -1.42 -16.53 1.10
C PRO A 179 -2.63 -15.69 1.52
N ASN A 180 -2.69 -15.22 2.77
CA ASN A 180 -3.80 -14.41 3.27
C ASN A 180 -3.87 -13.05 2.57
N ASP A 181 -2.72 -12.38 2.41
CA ASP A 181 -2.66 -11.09 1.70
C ASP A 181 -3.06 -11.25 0.23
N ARG A 182 -2.64 -12.36 -0.41
CA ARG A 182 -3.09 -12.68 -1.79
C ARG A 182 -4.60 -12.87 -1.88
N VAL A 183 -5.22 -13.52 -0.90
CA VAL A 183 -6.69 -13.67 -0.83
C VAL A 183 -7.34 -12.30 -0.64
N GLU A 184 -6.79 -11.47 0.24
CA GLU A 184 -7.30 -10.12 0.47
C GLU A 184 -7.23 -9.28 -0.82
N TYR A 185 -6.08 -9.26 -1.51
CA TYR A 185 -5.92 -8.53 -2.77
C TYR A 185 -6.87 -9.06 -3.85
N ALA A 186 -7.04 -10.37 -3.99
CA ALA A 186 -8.02 -10.94 -4.91
C ALA A 186 -9.45 -10.47 -4.60
N ASN A 187 -9.83 -10.41 -3.34
CA ASN A 187 -11.14 -9.89 -2.93
C ASN A 187 -11.29 -8.38 -3.23
N VAL A 188 -10.21 -7.59 -3.15
CA VAL A 188 -10.22 -6.18 -3.55
C VAL A 188 -10.42 -6.03 -5.06
N TYR A 189 -9.75 -6.85 -5.89
CA TYR A 189 -10.00 -6.87 -7.34
C TYR A 189 -11.48 -7.11 -7.63
N PHE A 190 -12.11 -8.07 -6.98
CA PHE A 190 -13.51 -8.36 -7.18
C PHE A 190 -14.44 -7.25 -6.70
N ARG A 191 -14.30 -6.84 -5.42
CA ARG A 191 -15.29 -5.99 -4.75
C ARG A 191 -15.18 -4.52 -5.09
N GLU A 192 -13.97 -4.03 -5.31
CA GLU A 192 -13.69 -2.59 -5.42
C GLU A 192 -13.30 -2.19 -6.84
N LEU A 193 -12.53 -3.04 -7.52
CA LEU A 193 -12.10 -2.79 -8.90
C LEU A 193 -13.10 -3.35 -9.94
N ASN A 194 -14.01 -4.22 -9.52
CA ASN A 194 -14.93 -4.97 -10.40
C ASN A 194 -14.17 -5.79 -11.47
N ASP A 195 -13.00 -6.31 -11.11
CA ASP A 195 -12.15 -7.14 -11.95
C ASP A 195 -12.27 -8.61 -11.52
N GLU A 196 -13.38 -9.24 -11.93
CA GLU A 196 -13.69 -10.63 -11.58
C GLU A 196 -12.67 -11.60 -12.17
N GLU A 197 -12.25 -11.36 -13.41
CA GLU A 197 -11.32 -12.24 -14.11
C GLU A 197 -10.00 -12.31 -13.37
N LYS A 198 -9.45 -11.16 -12.97
CA LYS A 198 -8.19 -11.10 -12.22
C LYS A 198 -8.31 -11.75 -10.84
N SER A 199 -9.41 -11.53 -10.16
CA SER A 199 -9.68 -12.15 -8.87
C SER A 199 -9.73 -13.68 -8.96
N ILE A 200 -10.50 -14.21 -9.93
CA ILE A 200 -10.59 -15.65 -10.18
C ILE A 200 -9.24 -16.23 -10.58
N GLU A 201 -8.48 -15.53 -11.43
CA GLU A 201 -7.13 -15.95 -11.84
C GLU A 201 -6.21 -16.13 -10.62
N ILE A 202 -6.14 -15.13 -9.75
CA ILE A 202 -5.29 -15.15 -8.55
C ILE A 202 -5.67 -16.33 -7.65
N LEU A 203 -6.94 -16.44 -7.29
CA LEU A 203 -7.42 -17.49 -6.37
C LEU A 203 -7.29 -18.89 -6.97
N THR A 204 -7.52 -19.06 -8.28
CA THR A 204 -7.35 -20.33 -8.98
C THR A 204 -5.89 -20.74 -9.01
N ASN A 205 -4.97 -19.80 -9.28
CA ASN A 205 -3.53 -20.04 -9.21
C ASN A 205 -3.09 -20.44 -7.80
N MET A 206 -3.62 -19.80 -6.77
CA MET A 206 -3.36 -20.15 -5.37
C MET A 206 -3.86 -21.55 -5.04
N LYS A 207 -5.10 -21.89 -5.42
CA LYS A 207 -5.65 -23.26 -5.25
C LYS A 207 -4.77 -24.30 -5.92
N ASN A 208 -4.39 -24.08 -7.17
CA ASN A 208 -3.53 -25.00 -7.92
C ASN A 208 -2.13 -25.16 -7.30
N ASN A 209 -1.56 -24.08 -6.77
CA ASN A 209 -0.29 -24.11 -6.06
C ASN A 209 -0.38 -24.94 -4.76
N PHE A 210 -1.46 -24.77 -4.00
CA PHE A 210 -1.72 -25.59 -2.81
C PHE A 210 -1.78 -27.08 -3.18
N LEU A 211 -2.53 -27.46 -4.24
CA LEU A 211 -2.65 -28.85 -4.68
C LEU A 211 -1.31 -29.43 -5.12
N LYS A 212 -0.50 -28.67 -5.88
CA LYS A 212 0.85 -29.07 -6.25
C LYS A 212 1.75 -29.31 -5.04
N MET A 213 1.68 -28.42 -4.02
CA MET A 213 2.45 -28.61 -2.78
C MET A 213 2.00 -29.85 -2.03
N GLU A 214 0.69 -30.11 -1.93
CA GLU A 214 0.15 -31.30 -1.30
C GLU A 214 0.70 -32.58 -1.97
N ASP A 215 0.65 -32.64 -3.29
CA ASP A 215 1.16 -33.78 -4.06
C ASP A 215 2.68 -33.94 -3.89
N MET A 216 3.43 -32.85 -3.89
CA MET A 216 4.87 -32.92 -3.63
C MET A 216 5.18 -33.45 -2.23
N ILE A 217 4.42 -33.06 -1.21
CA ILE A 217 4.60 -33.55 0.16
C ILE A 217 4.25 -35.04 0.24
N LYS A 218 3.18 -35.47 -0.42
CA LYS A 218 2.82 -36.93 -0.48
C LYS A 218 3.91 -37.78 -1.10
N ILE A 219 4.60 -37.27 -2.13
CA ILE A 219 5.62 -38.03 -2.88
C ILE A 219 6.99 -37.94 -2.20
N LYS A 220 7.42 -36.77 -1.76
CA LYS A 220 8.79 -36.47 -1.31
C LYS A 220 8.93 -36.18 0.17
N GLY A 221 7.81 -36.03 0.89
CA GLY A 221 7.79 -35.57 2.28
C GLY A 221 8.16 -34.09 2.42
N PHE A 222 8.27 -33.64 3.67
CA PHE A 222 8.70 -32.28 3.99
C PHE A 222 10.23 -32.16 3.82
N SER A 223 10.66 -31.06 3.19
CA SER A 223 12.07 -30.71 3.03
C SER A 223 12.24 -29.22 3.12
N ASN A 224 13.28 -28.77 3.86
CA ASN A 224 13.60 -27.34 3.97
C ASN A 224 13.98 -26.70 2.62
N ASN A 225 14.45 -27.51 1.67
CA ASN A 225 14.84 -27.05 0.34
C ASN A 225 13.68 -27.05 -0.67
N LEU A 226 12.53 -27.63 -0.33
CA LEU A 226 11.35 -27.70 -1.20
C LEU A 226 10.15 -27.04 -0.51
N ILE A 227 9.57 -27.72 0.49
CA ILE A 227 8.42 -27.22 1.23
C ILE A 227 8.66 -27.48 2.71
N SER A 228 8.87 -26.41 3.49
CA SER A 228 8.97 -26.53 4.94
C SER A 228 7.59 -26.73 5.57
N ARG A 229 7.55 -27.32 6.79
CA ARG A 229 6.30 -27.45 7.54
C ARG A 229 5.63 -26.12 7.81
N ASN A 230 6.41 -25.05 8.03
CA ASN A 230 5.86 -23.72 8.28
C ASN A 230 5.13 -23.17 7.06
N ILE A 231 5.73 -23.27 5.88
CA ILE A 231 5.08 -22.85 4.62
C ILE A 231 3.80 -23.67 4.42
N TRP A 232 3.86 -24.98 4.56
CA TRP A 232 2.68 -25.83 4.42
C TRP A 232 1.56 -25.45 5.38
N ASN A 233 1.86 -25.27 6.68
CA ASN A 233 0.88 -24.89 7.68
C ASN A 233 0.21 -23.53 7.36
N THR A 234 0.97 -22.57 6.84
CA THR A 234 0.43 -21.28 6.41
C THR A 234 -0.56 -21.44 5.26
N TRP A 235 -0.18 -22.20 4.23
CA TRP A 235 -1.06 -22.47 3.10
C TRP A 235 -2.27 -23.30 3.48
N GLN A 236 -2.11 -24.27 4.36
CA GLN A 236 -3.22 -25.10 4.86
C GLN A 236 -4.26 -24.30 5.63
N LYS A 237 -3.83 -23.29 6.39
CA LYS A 237 -4.72 -22.38 7.08
C LYS A 237 -5.46 -21.43 6.13
N ALA A 238 -4.80 -20.97 5.07
CA ALA A 238 -5.39 -20.06 4.10
C ALA A 238 -6.30 -20.78 3.07
N TYR A 239 -6.17 -22.10 2.90
CA TYR A 239 -6.90 -22.83 1.86
C TYR A 239 -8.42 -22.71 1.95
N PRO A 240 -9.06 -22.77 3.15
CA PRO A 240 -10.50 -22.53 3.29
C PRO A 240 -10.92 -21.14 2.77
N ASP A 241 -10.12 -20.10 3.02
CA ASP A 241 -10.43 -18.74 2.58
C ASP A 241 -10.27 -18.58 1.05
N ILE A 242 -9.29 -19.26 0.46
CA ILE A 242 -9.12 -19.32 -1.01
C ILE A 242 -10.37 -19.93 -1.65
N VAL A 243 -10.81 -21.08 -1.13
CA VAL A 243 -11.94 -21.82 -1.70
C VAL A 243 -13.25 -21.08 -1.48
N SER A 244 -13.49 -20.54 -0.27
CA SER A 244 -14.71 -19.79 0.02
C SER A 244 -14.82 -18.50 -0.80
N SER A 245 -13.68 -17.80 -1.02
CA SER A 245 -13.63 -16.63 -1.92
C SER A 245 -13.95 -17.02 -3.37
N LEU A 246 -13.40 -18.11 -3.89
CA LEU A 246 -13.74 -18.61 -5.24
C LEU A 246 -15.22 -18.93 -5.37
N VAL A 247 -15.78 -19.68 -4.41
CA VAL A 247 -17.21 -20.04 -4.41
C VAL A 247 -18.09 -18.79 -4.36
N TYR A 248 -17.72 -17.83 -3.51
CA TYR A 248 -18.44 -16.56 -3.40
C TYR A 248 -18.45 -15.81 -4.73
N ILE A 249 -17.30 -15.68 -5.39
CA ILE A 249 -17.16 -14.95 -6.65
C ILE A 249 -17.93 -15.68 -7.76
N TYR A 250 -17.74 -16.99 -7.93
CA TYR A 250 -18.46 -17.77 -8.93
C TYR A 250 -19.98 -17.71 -8.74
N ASN A 251 -20.46 -17.71 -7.49
CA ASN A 251 -21.89 -17.56 -7.22
C ASN A 251 -22.39 -16.15 -7.55
N ALA A 252 -21.61 -15.10 -7.21
CA ALA A 252 -21.96 -13.72 -7.50
C ALA A 252 -21.97 -13.42 -9.02
N THR A 253 -21.13 -14.13 -9.79
CA THR A 253 -21.03 -14.00 -11.26
C THR A 253 -21.89 -15.03 -12.02
N ASN A 254 -22.76 -15.74 -11.31
CA ASN A 254 -23.66 -16.74 -11.85
C ASN A 254 -22.96 -17.95 -12.53
N GLN A 255 -21.73 -18.25 -12.13
CA GLN A 255 -20.92 -19.39 -12.57
C GLN A 255 -21.11 -20.57 -11.60
N LYS A 256 -22.32 -21.07 -11.51
CA LYS A 256 -22.75 -22.07 -10.50
C LYS A 256 -22.07 -23.42 -10.64
N LEU A 257 -21.76 -23.85 -11.86
CA LEU A 257 -21.09 -25.14 -12.11
C LEU A 257 -19.66 -25.11 -11.58
N GLU A 258 -18.98 -24.00 -11.76
CA GLU A 258 -17.62 -23.75 -11.26
C GLU A 258 -17.61 -23.73 -9.72
N ALA A 259 -18.59 -23.03 -9.12
CA ALA A 259 -18.76 -23.00 -7.66
C ALA A 259 -19.01 -24.41 -7.10
N GLU A 260 -19.89 -25.19 -7.73
CA GLU A 260 -20.15 -26.57 -7.34
C GLU A 260 -18.91 -27.46 -7.47
N GLY A 261 -18.16 -27.35 -8.57
CA GLY A 261 -16.93 -28.08 -8.78
C GLY A 261 -15.88 -27.80 -7.70
N VAL A 262 -15.72 -26.53 -7.30
CA VAL A 262 -14.80 -26.15 -6.21
C VAL A 262 -15.23 -26.72 -4.87
N LEU A 263 -16.53 -26.70 -4.54
CA LEU A 263 -17.06 -27.26 -3.29
C LEU A 263 -16.94 -28.79 -3.23
N VAL A 264 -17.22 -29.48 -4.33
CA VAL A 264 -17.06 -30.93 -4.42
C VAL A 264 -15.60 -31.35 -4.21
N ASP A 265 -14.67 -30.65 -4.84
CA ASP A 265 -13.22 -30.90 -4.65
C ASP A 265 -12.82 -30.65 -3.19
N TRP A 266 -13.31 -29.56 -2.57
CA TRP A 266 -13.04 -29.29 -1.16
C TRP A 266 -13.59 -30.38 -0.24
N ILE A 267 -14.86 -30.77 -0.36
CA ILE A 267 -15.49 -31.80 0.48
C ILE A 267 -14.78 -33.16 0.31
N SER A 268 -14.30 -33.47 -0.90
CA SER A 268 -13.54 -34.71 -1.13
C SER A 268 -12.24 -34.77 -0.30
N ARG A 269 -11.63 -33.64 -0.03
CA ARG A 269 -10.38 -33.49 0.73
C ARG A 269 -10.62 -33.34 2.23
N PHE A 270 -11.69 -32.63 2.58
CA PHE A 270 -12.08 -32.33 3.95
C PHE A 270 -13.52 -32.82 4.24
N PRO A 271 -13.73 -34.14 4.31
CA PRO A 271 -15.08 -34.72 4.37
C PRO A 271 -15.83 -34.40 5.65
N ASN A 272 -15.18 -33.84 6.66
CA ASN A 272 -15.80 -33.43 7.93
C ASN A 272 -16.16 -31.95 7.96
N ASP A 273 -15.92 -31.20 6.89
CA ASP A 273 -16.31 -29.78 6.79
C ASP A 273 -17.81 -29.65 6.51
N ASN A 274 -18.56 -29.42 7.57
CA ASN A 274 -20.02 -29.29 7.48
C ASN A 274 -20.44 -27.97 6.82
N ASN A 275 -19.61 -26.90 6.92
CA ASN A 275 -19.90 -25.63 6.27
C ASN A 275 -19.85 -25.78 4.74
N ALA A 276 -18.82 -26.44 4.23
CA ALA A 276 -18.70 -26.69 2.80
C ALA A 276 -19.87 -27.54 2.26
N LYS A 277 -20.31 -28.56 3.02
CA LYS A 277 -21.47 -29.37 2.66
C LYS A 277 -22.75 -28.53 2.61
N GLN A 278 -22.99 -27.69 3.60
CA GLN A 278 -24.14 -26.80 3.65
C GLN A 278 -24.12 -25.81 2.46
N MET A 279 -22.96 -25.22 2.15
CA MET A 279 -22.81 -24.33 1.00
C MET A 279 -23.16 -25.04 -0.32
N LEU A 280 -22.76 -26.31 -0.47
CA LEU A 280 -23.09 -27.12 -1.65
C LEU A 280 -24.59 -27.41 -1.75
N GLU A 281 -25.23 -27.74 -0.64
CA GLU A 281 -26.68 -27.95 -0.59
C GLU A 281 -27.46 -26.67 -0.94
N ASP A 282 -27.06 -25.54 -0.33
CA ASP A 282 -27.67 -24.23 -0.58
C ASP A 282 -27.55 -23.81 -2.05
N LEU A 283 -26.39 -24.13 -2.67
CA LEU A 283 -26.16 -23.84 -4.08
C LEU A 283 -27.08 -24.67 -4.98
N ARG A 284 -27.37 -25.94 -4.61
CA ARG A 284 -28.26 -26.88 -5.37
C ARG A 284 -29.72 -26.57 -5.17
N ILE A 285 -30.15 -26.10 -4.00
CA ILE A 285 -31.55 -25.75 -3.72
C ILE A 285 -32.00 -24.49 -4.46
N LYS A 286 -31.09 -23.57 -4.71
CA LYS A 286 -31.35 -22.32 -5.44
C LYS A 286 -31.37 -22.51 -6.97
N ASN A 287 -31.29 -23.75 -7.45
CA ASN A 287 -31.50 -24.15 -8.81
C ASN A 287 -32.96 -24.63 -8.97
#